data_436a6f1b22638aa790102f5e8c225890
#
_entry.id   436a6f1b22638aa790102f5e8c225890
#
_cell.length_a   1.000
_cell.length_b   1.000
_cell.length_c   1.000
_cell.angle_alpha   90.00
_cell.angle_beta   90.00
_cell.angle_gamma   90.00
#
_symmetry.space_group_name_H-M   'P 1'
#
loop_
_entity.id
_entity.type
_entity.pdbx_description
1 polymer ?
#
loop_
_entity_poly.entity_id
_entity_poly.type
_entity_poly.pdbx_seq_one_letter_code
_entity_poly.pdbx_strand_id
1 'polypeptide(L)'
;EMSASLVGSEMCIRDRYAGGFDVTISIEGGAETAKRTFNPHMGVEGGLSVLGTSGIVEPMSQQAILDTIQLEMGQAALRAVSPRRLILAPGNYGLDYLHENLPALKNIPVVKTSNFIGDTMDMAAASHFEEVVLVGHIGKLVKLAGGVMNTHSRTADCRTELLCAHAALCGASRDVCAALMNAATTDACMEILDGAEMREPVLSSLLDAILSLIHISEPTRLALIS
;
A
#
# COMPACT_ATOMS: atom_id res chain seq x y z
N GLU A 1 16.14 -23.78 -4.49
CA GLU A 1 17.08 -24.92 -4.64
C GLU A 1 18.37 -24.81 -3.80
N MET A 2 18.88 -23.62 -3.50
CA MET A 2 20.09 -23.45 -2.67
C MET A 2 19.89 -23.74 -1.19
N SER A 3 18.72 -23.48 -0.63
CA SER A 3 18.44 -23.72 0.81
C SER A 3 18.45 -25.22 1.18
N ALA A 4 17.95 -26.09 0.31
CA ALA A 4 17.96 -27.54 0.51
C ALA A 4 19.38 -28.13 0.48
N SER A 5 20.29 -27.55 -0.29
CA SER A 5 21.70 -27.96 -0.37
C SER A 5 22.49 -27.58 0.88
N LEU A 6 22.20 -26.44 1.49
CA LEU A 6 22.84 -25.98 2.74
C LEU A 6 22.44 -26.86 3.94
N VAL A 7 21.16 -27.18 4.09
CA VAL A 7 20.67 -28.05 5.18
C VAL A 7 21.25 -29.47 5.07
N GLY A 8 21.34 -30.02 3.87
CA GLY A 8 21.97 -31.32 3.63
C GLY A 8 23.47 -31.33 3.93
N SER A 9 24.17 -30.24 3.62
CA SER A 9 25.61 -30.11 3.89
C SER A 9 25.90 -29.97 5.39
N GLU A 10 25.09 -29.25 6.11
CA GLU A 10 25.24 -29.05 7.55
C GLU A 10 25.07 -30.35 8.34
N MET A 11 24.07 -31.17 8.02
CA MET A 11 23.89 -32.50 8.62
C MET A 11 25.07 -33.41 8.34
N CYS A 12 25.55 -33.50 7.10
CA CYS A 12 26.67 -34.35 6.73
C CYS A 12 28.01 -33.96 7.37
N ILE A 13 28.22 -32.67 7.58
CA ILE A 13 29.44 -32.15 8.23
C ILE A 13 29.38 -32.42 9.74
N ARG A 14 28.23 -32.17 10.39
CA ARG A 14 28.05 -32.35 11.83
C ARG A 14 28.19 -33.82 12.28
N ASP A 15 27.77 -34.76 11.46
CA ASP A 15 27.86 -36.20 11.74
C ASP A 15 29.28 -36.78 11.61
N ARG A 16 30.19 -36.08 10.92
CA ARG A 16 31.53 -36.57 10.60
C ARG A 16 32.66 -35.82 11.32
N TYR A 17 32.38 -34.68 11.94
CA TYR A 17 33.41 -33.85 12.56
C TYR A 17 32.99 -33.32 13.93
N ALA A 18 33.78 -33.61 14.94
CA ALA A 18 33.50 -33.22 16.34
C ALA A 18 34.04 -31.84 16.75
N GLY A 19 34.54 -31.04 15.81
CA GLY A 19 35.07 -29.70 16.06
C GLY A 19 34.07 -28.58 15.78
N GLY A 20 34.51 -27.35 15.94
CA GLY A 20 33.79 -26.15 15.55
C GLY A 20 34.05 -25.79 14.07
N PHE A 21 33.14 -25.06 13.46
CA PHE A 21 33.25 -24.56 12.09
C PHE A 21 33.03 -23.06 12.06
N ASP A 22 33.85 -22.35 11.30
CA ASP A 22 33.56 -21.00 10.85
C ASP A 22 32.98 -21.09 9.43
N VAL A 23 31.69 -20.73 9.29
CA VAL A 23 30.99 -20.79 8.02
C VAL A 23 30.76 -19.37 7.51
N THR A 24 31.33 -19.06 6.35
CA THR A 24 31.08 -17.78 5.67
C THR A 24 30.19 -18.05 4.45
N ILE A 25 29.03 -17.40 4.41
CA ILE A 25 28.12 -17.41 3.26
C ILE A 25 28.29 -16.10 2.52
N SER A 26 28.59 -16.14 1.24
CA SER A 26 28.73 -14.97 0.39
C SER A 26 27.91 -15.12 -0.89
N ILE A 27 27.39 -14.00 -1.39
CA ILE A 27 26.66 -13.93 -2.67
C ILE A 27 27.40 -12.92 -3.53
N GLU A 28 27.90 -13.36 -4.69
CA GLU A 28 28.57 -12.49 -5.65
C GLU A 28 27.59 -11.41 -6.14
N GLY A 29 28.01 -10.14 -6.07
CA GLY A 29 27.16 -8.99 -6.40
C GLY A 29 26.00 -8.75 -5.41
N GLY A 30 25.99 -9.43 -4.26
CA GLY A 30 24.89 -9.38 -3.29
C GLY A 30 24.63 -7.97 -2.76
N ALA A 31 25.66 -7.17 -2.48
CA ALA A 31 25.52 -5.81 -1.99
C ALA A 31 24.85 -4.87 -3.02
N GLU A 32 25.16 -5.02 -4.32
CA GLU A 32 24.53 -4.23 -5.38
C GLU A 32 23.09 -4.69 -5.62
N THR A 33 22.85 -6.00 -5.57
CA THR A 33 21.48 -6.56 -5.70
C THR A 33 20.60 -6.12 -4.52
N ALA A 34 21.15 -6.04 -3.31
CA ALA A 34 20.43 -5.61 -2.11
C ALA A 34 19.85 -4.20 -2.26
N LYS A 35 20.55 -3.27 -2.90
CA LYS A 35 20.06 -1.91 -3.17
C LYS A 35 18.77 -1.86 -4.02
N ARG A 36 18.52 -2.90 -4.81
CA ARG A 36 17.36 -3.05 -5.68
C ARG A 36 16.21 -3.84 -5.04
N THR A 37 16.42 -4.31 -3.82
CA THR A 37 15.44 -5.06 -3.03
C THR A 37 14.76 -4.16 -2.01
N PHE A 38 13.85 -4.74 -1.23
CA PHE A 38 13.17 -4.04 -0.13
C PHE A 38 14.04 -3.92 1.14
N ASN A 39 15.19 -4.58 1.18
CA ASN A 39 16.08 -4.65 2.35
C ASN A 39 16.47 -3.27 2.92
N PRO A 40 16.84 -2.24 2.12
CA PRO A 40 17.16 -0.91 2.64
C PRO A 40 15.99 -0.27 3.40
N HIS A 41 14.74 -0.50 2.97
CA HIS A 41 13.54 0.01 3.64
C HIS A 41 13.30 -0.65 5.01
N MET A 42 13.83 -1.87 5.21
CA MET A 42 13.77 -2.58 6.48
C MET A 42 14.98 -2.33 7.38
N GLY A 43 15.89 -1.45 6.98
CA GLY A 43 17.12 -1.18 7.71
C GLY A 43 18.19 -2.27 7.56
N VAL A 44 18.07 -3.16 6.57
CA VAL A 44 19.10 -4.17 6.23
C VAL A 44 20.04 -3.57 5.20
N GLU A 45 21.25 -3.23 5.62
CA GLU A 45 22.26 -2.61 4.80
C GLU A 45 23.41 -3.58 4.46
N GLY A 46 24.01 -3.39 3.27
CA GLY A 46 25.23 -4.08 2.86
C GLY A 46 25.08 -5.50 2.37
N GLY A 47 23.88 -6.08 2.34
CA GLY A 47 23.67 -7.45 1.89
C GLY A 47 22.24 -7.85 1.67
N LEU A 48 22.03 -9.10 1.25
CA LEU A 48 20.72 -9.71 1.05
C LEU A 48 20.32 -10.50 2.30
N SER A 49 19.03 -10.45 2.65
CA SER A 49 18.45 -11.37 3.63
C SER A 49 18.32 -12.76 2.99
N VAL A 50 19.03 -13.74 3.53
CA VAL A 50 19.08 -15.11 2.97
C VAL A 50 18.25 -16.10 3.78
N LEU A 51 17.98 -15.79 5.05
CA LEU A 51 17.24 -16.64 5.97
C LEU A 51 16.04 -15.89 6.57
N GLY A 52 14.90 -16.58 6.64
CA GLY A 52 13.74 -16.20 7.41
C GLY A 52 13.64 -17.01 8.71
N THR A 53 12.62 -16.74 9.51
CA THR A 53 12.39 -17.40 10.79
C THR A 53 11.98 -18.87 10.65
N SER A 54 11.42 -19.28 9.52
CA SER A 54 10.89 -20.64 9.30
C SER A 54 11.64 -21.45 8.22
N GLY A 55 12.50 -20.82 7.42
CA GLY A 55 13.13 -21.47 6.25
C GLY A 55 12.16 -21.81 5.11
N ILE A 56 10.86 -21.55 5.27
CA ILE A 56 9.85 -21.71 4.22
C ILE A 56 9.69 -20.36 3.51
N VAL A 57 9.86 -20.37 2.19
CA VAL A 57 9.67 -19.19 1.35
C VAL A 57 8.31 -19.28 0.69
N GLU A 58 7.39 -18.42 1.09
CA GLU A 58 6.13 -18.17 0.40
C GLU A 58 6.31 -16.91 -0.47
N PRO A 59 6.51 -17.05 -1.78
CA PRO A 59 6.67 -15.91 -2.66
C PRO A 59 5.39 -15.04 -2.64
N MET A 60 5.54 -13.74 -2.40
CA MET A 60 4.43 -12.77 -2.34
C MET A 60 3.40 -13.07 -1.24
N SER A 61 3.84 -13.59 -0.11
CA SER A 61 2.99 -13.75 1.08
C SER A 61 2.37 -12.40 1.48
N GLN A 62 1.04 -12.39 1.65
CA GLN A 62 0.33 -11.21 2.11
C GLN A 62 0.80 -10.78 3.50
N GLN A 63 1.08 -11.76 4.37
CA GLN A 63 1.58 -11.50 5.71
C GLN A 63 2.94 -10.80 5.68
N ALA A 64 3.85 -11.22 4.81
CA ALA A 64 5.15 -10.56 4.67
C ALA A 64 5.03 -9.09 4.23
N ILE A 65 4.05 -8.77 3.39
CA ILE A 65 3.77 -7.38 2.99
C ILE A 65 3.25 -6.59 4.20
N LEU A 66 2.31 -7.15 4.96
CA LEU A 66 1.76 -6.51 6.16
C LEU A 66 2.84 -6.30 7.24
N ASP A 67 3.68 -7.30 7.49
CA ASP A 67 4.80 -7.20 8.44
C ASP A 67 5.77 -6.09 8.03
N THR A 68 6.02 -5.95 6.73
CA THR A 68 6.84 -4.89 6.17
C THR A 68 6.21 -3.51 6.39
N ILE A 69 4.91 -3.38 6.09
CA ILE A 69 4.15 -2.13 6.31
C ILE A 69 4.20 -1.76 7.80
N GLN A 70 4.02 -2.73 8.69
CA GLN A 70 4.07 -2.50 10.14
C GLN A 70 5.44 -2.00 10.60
N LEU A 71 6.51 -2.53 10.03
CA LEU A 71 7.88 -2.11 10.33
C LEU A 71 8.16 -0.69 9.83
N GLU A 72 7.74 -0.36 8.59
CA GLU A 72 7.81 1.00 8.04
C GLU A 72 6.96 1.97 8.88
N MET A 73 5.79 1.56 9.34
CA MET A 73 4.91 2.33 10.22
C MET A 73 5.60 2.67 11.54
N GLY A 74 6.27 1.69 12.16
CA GLY A 74 7.06 1.91 13.38
C GLY A 74 8.20 2.92 13.17
N GLN A 75 8.91 2.83 12.06
CA GLN A 75 9.95 3.80 11.71
C GLN A 75 9.38 5.21 11.44
N ALA A 76 8.24 5.29 10.75
CA ALA A 76 7.54 6.55 10.52
C ALA A 76 7.11 7.19 11.84
N ALA A 77 6.59 6.40 12.78
CA ALA A 77 6.18 6.86 14.10
C ALA A 77 7.34 7.45 14.93
N LEU A 78 8.55 6.89 14.79
CA LEU A 78 9.76 7.43 15.44
C LEU A 78 10.22 8.76 14.85
N ARG A 79 9.94 9.02 13.58
CA ARG A 79 10.32 10.25 12.87
C ARG A 79 9.26 11.34 12.95
N ALA A 80 8.03 10.99 13.29
CA ALA A 80 6.90 11.92 13.33
C ALA A 80 7.06 12.93 14.47
N VAL A 81 6.86 14.22 14.14
CA VAL A 81 6.81 15.33 15.10
C VAL A 81 5.37 15.80 15.28
N SER A 82 5.07 16.44 16.43
CA SER A 82 3.70 16.91 16.70
C SER A 82 3.32 18.12 15.80
N PRO A 83 2.11 18.13 15.18
CA PRO A 83 1.14 17.04 15.17
C PRO A 83 1.66 15.83 14.39
N ARG A 84 1.41 14.61 14.89
CA ARG A 84 1.92 13.37 14.29
C ARG A 84 1.15 13.06 13.01
N ARG A 85 1.76 13.39 11.89
CA ARG A 85 1.20 13.25 10.54
C ARG A 85 1.82 12.08 9.80
N LEU A 86 1.02 11.42 8.98
CA LEU A 86 1.44 10.31 8.13
C LEU A 86 0.84 10.44 6.74
N ILE A 87 1.59 10.08 5.72
CA ILE A 87 1.08 9.89 4.36
C ILE A 87 1.03 8.41 4.06
N LEU A 88 -0.12 7.94 3.58
CA LEU A 88 -0.34 6.60 3.08
C LEU A 88 -0.46 6.61 1.56
N ALA A 89 0.35 5.79 0.87
CA ALA A 89 0.36 5.72 -0.59
C ALA A 89 0.13 4.28 -1.08
N PRO A 90 -1.03 3.97 -1.69
CA PRO A 90 -1.35 2.64 -2.22
C PRO A 90 -0.54 2.21 -3.45
N GLY A 91 0.35 3.04 -3.94
CA GLY A 91 1.19 2.74 -5.11
C GLY A 91 2.10 3.89 -5.47
N ASN A 92 2.91 3.69 -6.51
CA ASN A 92 3.90 4.68 -6.93
C ASN A 92 3.27 5.96 -7.49
N TYR A 93 2.13 5.88 -8.19
CA TYR A 93 1.43 7.07 -8.71
C TYR A 93 1.13 8.12 -7.64
N GLY A 94 0.73 7.68 -6.43
CA GLY A 94 0.51 8.59 -5.31
C GLY A 94 1.80 9.26 -4.84
N LEU A 95 2.91 8.55 -4.87
CA LEU A 95 4.23 9.08 -4.50
C LEU A 95 4.75 10.09 -5.52
N ASP A 96 4.63 9.76 -6.81
CA ASP A 96 5.05 10.64 -7.90
C ASP A 96 4.24 11.94 -7.85
N TYR A 97 2.93 11.83 -7.68
CA TYR A 97 2.04 12.99 -7.53
C TYR A 97 2.40 13.83 -6.29
N LEU A 98 2.69 13.19 -5.16
CA LEU A 98 3.10 13.86 -3.93
C LEU A 98 4.37 14.69 -4.15
N HIS A 99 5.38 14.10 -4.79
CA HIS A 99 6.65 14.74 -5.05
C HIS A 99 6.53 15.95 -5.98
N GLU A 100 5.69 15.85 -7.00
CA GLU A 100 5.55 16.87 -8.03
C GLU A 100 4.60 18.00 -7.61
N ASN A 101 3.50 17.67 -6.93
CA ASN A 101 2.39 18.61 -6.74
C ASN A 101 2.20 19.08 -5.30
N LEU A 102 2.76 18.36 -4.30
CA LEU A 102 2.54 18.64 -2.89
C LEU A 102 3.82 18.87 -2.09
N PRO A 103 4.65 19.85 -2.47
CA PRO A 103 5.94 20.11 -1.80
C PRO A 103 5.80 20.45 -0.32
N ALA A 104 4.65 20.98 0.12
CA ALA A 104 4.37 21.28 1.51
C ALA A 104 4.30 20.02 2.40
N LEU A 105 4.04 18.85 1.83
CA LEU A 105 3.95 17.58 2.54
C LEU A 105 5.27 16.78 2.52
N LYS A 106 6.31 17.29 1.90
CA LYS A 106 7.60 16.58 1.68
C LYS A 106 8.26 16.05 2.95
N ASN A 107 8.04 16.71 4.09
CA ASN A 107 8.68 16.35 5.36
C ASN A 107 7.83 15.39 6.21
N ILE A 108 6.64 15.02 5.75
CA ILE A 108 5.77 14.08 6.44
C ILE A 108 6.22 12.66 6.08
N PRO A 109 6.36 11.76 7.06
CA PRO A 109 6.68 10.36 6.78
C PRO A 109 5.67 9.73 5.84
N VAL A 110 6.15 8.90 4.91
CA VAL A 110 5.32 8.18 3.93
C VAL A 110 5.45 6.69 4.16
N VAL A 111 4.31 5.98 4.16
CA VAL A 111 4.25 4.52 4.20
C VAL A 111 3.48 4.01 2.99
N LYS A 112 4.06 3.02 2.31
CA LYS A 112 3.41 2.35 1.18
C LYS A 112 2.43 1.30 1.67
N THR A 113 1.15 1.43 1.33
CA THR A 113 0.11 0.50 1.80
C THR A 113 -0.12 -0.69 0.88
N SER A 114 0.45 -0.69 -0.33
CA SER A 114 0.10 -1.65 -1.38
C SER A 114 -1.42 -1.66 -1.63
N ASN A 115 -2.07 -2.80 -1.42
CA ASN A 115 -3.53 -2.93 -1.51
C ASN A 115 -4.22 -3.01 -0.13
N PHE A 116 -3.44 -3.03 0.96
CA PHE A 116 -3.91 -3.25 2.34
C PHE A 116 -4.22 -1.94 3.05
N ILE A 117 -5.15 -1.15 2.48
CA ILE A 117 -5.44 0.19 3.00
C ILE A 117 -6.08 0.11 4.39
N GLY A 118 -7.02 -0.81 4.61
CA GLY A 118 -7.66 -1.01 5.90
C GLY A 118 -6.66 -1.39 6.99
N ASP A 119 -5.93 -2.48 6.78
CA ASP A 119 -4.91 -2.93 7.75
C ASP A 119 -3.90 -1.82 8.07
N THR A 120 -3.51 -1.03 7.06
CA THR A 120 -2.55 0.06 7.24
C THR A 120 -3.15 1.23 8.02
N MET A 121 -4.44 1.52 7.85
CA MET A 121 -5.15 2.52 8.64
C MET A 121 -5.21 2.11 10.12
N ASP A 122 -5.53 0.84 10.39
CA ASP A 122 -5.54 0.30 11.76
C ASP A 122 -4.14 0.38 12.40
N MET A 123 -3.08 0.07 11.63
CA MET A 123 -1.70 0.23 12.10
C MET A 123 -1.35 1.70 12.38
N ALA A 124 -1.82 2.65 11.57
CA ALA A 124 -1.60 4.07 11.79
C ALA A 124 -2.29 4.56 13.06
N ALA A 125 -3.52 4.13 13.30
CA ALA A 125 -4.26 4.41 14.52
C ALA A 125 -3.55 3.84 15.75
N ALA A 126 -3.16 2.57 15.71
CA ALA A 126 -2.40 1.91 16.78
C ALA A 126 -1.04 2.58 17.05
N SER A 127 -0.45 3.23 16.05
CA SER A 127 0.80 4.00 16.16
C SER A 127 0.59 5.44 16.61
N HIS A 128 -0.63 5.83 16.97
CA HIS A 128 -1.02 7.15 17.47
C HIS A 128 -0.69 8.31 16.50
N PHE A 129 -0.94 8.12 15.21
CA PHE A 129 -0.94 9.24 14.27
C PHE A 129 -2.23 10.06 14.42
N GLU A 130 -2.09 11.38 14.47
CA GLU A 130 -3.20 12.31 14.67
C GLU A 130 -3.88 12.69 13.35
N GLU A 131 -3.12 12.66 12.26
CA GLU A 131 -3.58 13.03 10.93
C GLU A 131 -2.97 12.10 9.88
N VAL A 132 -3.82 11.52 9.05
CA VAL A 132 -3.41 10.65 7.94
C VAL A 132 -3.86 11.26 6.62
N VAL A 133 -2.93 11.37 5.69
CA VAL A 133 -3.19 11.83 4.31
C VAL A 133 -3.07 10.61 3.39
N LEU A 134 -4.18 10.23 2.76
CA LEU A 134 -4.18 9.13 1.78
C LEU A 134 -4.03 9.70 0.37
N VAL A 135 -2.95 9.34 -0.32
CA VAL A 135 -2.63 9.84 -1.66
C VAL A 135 -2.53 8.67 -2.63
N GLY A 136 -3.38 8.61 -3.64
CA GLY A 136 -3.38 7.49 -4.56
C GLY A 136 -4.24 7.71 -5.80
N HIS A 137 -4.10 6.80 -6.76
CA HIS A 137 -4.90 6.84 -7.99
C HIS A 137 -6.37 6.52 -7.71
N ILE A 138 -7.27 7.25 -8.36
CA ILE A 138 -8.72 7.10 -8.19
C ILE A 138 -9.19 5.66 -8.37
N GLY A 139 -8.57 4.88 -9.25
CA GLY A 139 -8.90 3.47 -9.47
C GLY A 139 -8.73 2.56 -8.24
N LYS A 140 -7.96 2.97 -7.23
CA LYS A 140 -7.90 2.30 -5.94
C LYS A 140 -8.81 2.97 -4.92
N LEU A 141 -8.79 4.30 -4.86
CA LEU A 141 -9.49 5.07 -3.83
C LEU A 141 -11.01 4.94 -3.94
N VAL A 142 -11.57 4.89 -5.16
CA VAL A 142 -13.01 4.72 -5.36
C VAL A 142 -13.57 3.47 -4.67
N LYS A 143 -12.79 2.39 -4.60
CA LYS A 143 -13.22 1.13 -3.96
C LYS A 143 -13.51 1.29 -2.46
N LEU A 144 -12.83 2.23 -1.81
CA LEU A 144 -13.02 2.52 -0.39
C LEU A 144 -14.42 3.04 -0.11
N ALA A 145 -15.06 3.77 -1.04
CA ALA A 145 -16.44 4.24 -0.89
C ALA A 145 -17.45 3.07 -0.78
N GLY A 146 -17.09 1.90 -1.28
CA GLY A 146 -17.87 0.66 -1.12
C GLY A 146 -17.40 -0.24 0.04
N GLY A 147 -16.51 0.26 0.91
CA GLY A 147 -15.97 -0.52 2.04
C GLY A 147 -14.92 -1.56 1.64
N VAL A 148 -14.41 -1.51 0.41
CA VAL A 148 -13.38 -2.45 -0.06
C VAL A 148 -12.01 -1.97 0.41
N MET A 149 -11.61 -2.37 1.62
CA MET A 149 -10.38 -1.92 2.27
C MET A 149 -9.13 -2.63 1.77
N ASN A 150 -9.24 -3.80 1.14
CA ASN A 150 -8.19 -4.41 0.33
C ASN A 150 -8.50 -4.18 -1.15
N THR A 151 -7.77 -3.25 -1.77
CA THR A 151 -8.04 -2.77 -3.13
C THR A 151 -7.53 -3.68 -4.25
N HIS A 152 -7.03 -4.88 -3.92
CA HIS A 152 -6.60 -5.85 -4.92
C HIS A 152 -7.78 -6.31 -5.79
N SER A 153 -7.56 -6.45 -7.10
CA SER A 153 -8.62 -6.83 -8.05
C SER A 153 -9.26 -8.21 -7.78
N ARG A 154 -8.52 -9.11 -7.11
CA ARG A 154 -9.07 -10.42 -6.68
C ARG A 154 -10.09 -10.30 -5.55
N THR A 155 -10.03 -9.22 -4.76
CA THR A 155 -10.96 -9.00 -3.65
C THR A 155 -12.28 -8.48 -4.17
N ALA A 156 -12.24 -7.41 -4.94
CA ALA A 156 -13.40 -6.84 -5.62
C ALA A 156 -12.97 -5.87 -6.73
N ASP A 157 -13.81 -5.73 -7.73
CA ASP A 157 -13.75 -4.64 -8.69
C ASP A 157 -15.14 -4.04 -8.82
N CYS A 158 -15.39 -2.95 -8.13
CA CYS A 158 -16.68 -2.25 -8.08
C CYS A 158 -16.54 -0.78 -8.49
N ARG A 159 -15.53 -0.46 -9.31
CA ARG A 159 -15.16 0.92 -9.63
C ARG A 159 -16.23 1.64 -10.44
N THR A 160 -16.70 1.01 -11.50
CA THR A 160 -17.72 1.57 -12.39
C THR A 160 -19.08 1.65 -11.70
N GLU A 161 -19.43 0.64 -10.90
CA GLU A 161 -20.65 0.60 -10.12
C GLU A 161 -20.71 1.71 -9.08
N LEU A 162 -19.64 1.93 -8.34
CA LEU A 162 -19.56 3.01 -7.34
C LEU A 162 -19.62 4.39 -8.00
N LEU A 163 -18.86 4.61 -9.07
CA LEU A 163 -18.92 5.86 -9.83
C LEU A 163 -20.33 6.09 -10.40
N CYS A 164 -20.95 5.08 -10.97
CA CYS A 164 -22.32 5.16 -11.47
C CYS A 164 -23.32 5.47 -10.35
N ALA A 165 -23.22 4.80 -9.21
CA ALA A 165 -24.13 5.02 -8.07
C ALA A 165 -24.02 6.45 -7.54
N HIS A 166 -22.80 6.97 -7.34
CA HIS A 166 -22.59 8.33 -6.88
C HIS A 166 -22.97 9.37 -7.94
N ALA A 167 -22.75 9.10 -9.23
CA ALA A 167 -23.23 9.94 -10.31
C ALA A 167 -24.78 10.03 -10.32
N ALA A 168 -25.46 8.89 -10.14
CA ALA A 168 -26.93 8.86 -10.04
C ALA A 168 -27.44 9.67 -8.83
N LEU A 169 -26.79 9.56 -7.66
CA LEU A 169 -27.09 10.38 -6.48
C LEU A 169 -26.93 11.87 -6.75
N CYS A 170 -25.95 12.24 -7.56
CA CYS A 170 -25.72 13.62 -7.99
C CYS A 170 -26.62 14.08 -9.14
N GLY A 171 -27.56 13.24 -9.60
CA GLY A 171 -28.52 13.61 -10.63
C GLY A 171 -28.09 13.31 -12.07
N ALA A 172 -27.13 12.42 -12.27
CA ALA A 172 -26.71 12.00 -13.61
C ALA A 172 -27.87 11.39 -14.42
N SER A 173 -27.87 11.67 -15.72
CA SER A 173 -28.83 11.06 -16.63
C SER A 173 -28.60 9.55 -16.76
N ARG A 174 -29.64 8.83 -17.20
CA ARG A 174 -29.54 7.39 -17.50
C ARG A 174 -28.41 7.07 -18.49
N ASP A 175 -28.20 7.95 -19.47
CA ASP A 175 -27.19 7.74 -20.52
C ASP A 175 -25.78 7.86 -19.94
N VAL A 176 -25.55 8.83 -19.04
CA VAL A 176 -24.27 8.98 -18.31
C VAL A 176 -24.03 7.77 -17.42
N CYS A 177 -25.03 7.32 -16.66
CA CYS A 177 -24.92 6.13 -15.83
C CYS A 177 -24.60 4.88 -16.66
N ALA A 178 -25.28 4.71 -17.80
CA ALA A 178 -25.00 3.60 -18.72
C ALA A 178 -23.61 3.66 -19.32
N ALA A 179 -23.11 4.85 -19.66
CA ALA A 179 -21.75 5.05 -20.14
C ALA A 179 -20.71 4.68 -19.07
N LEU A 180 -20.91 5.11 -17.82
CA LEU A 180 -20.04 4.78 -16.70
C LEU A 180 -19.96 3.27 -16.47
N MET A 181 -21.10 2.57 -16.48
CA MET A 181 -21.16 1.11 -16.30
C MET A 181 -20.42 0.33 -17.40
N ASN A 182 -20.38 0.89 -18.63
CA ASN A 182 -19.69 0.27 -19.77
C ASN A 182 -18.24 0.74 -19.94
N ALA A 183 -17.75 1.63 -19.10
CA ALA A 183 -16.40 2.14 -19.20
C ALA A 183 -15.37 1.04 -18.81
N ALA A 184 -14.30 0.92 -19.59
CA ALA A 184 -13.27 -0.09 -19.36
C ALA A 184 -12.30 0.27 -18.22
N THR A 185 -12.12 1.58 -17.96
CA THR A 185 -11.16 2.09 -16.99
C THR A 185 -11.76 3.23 -16.16
N THR A 186 -11.18 3.51 -14.99
CA THR A 186 -11.55 4.69 -14.20
C THR A 186 -11.24 6.00 -14.91
N ASP A 187 -10.20 6.05 -15.73
CA ASP A 187 -9.85 7.24 -16.50
C ASP A 187 -10.94 7.55 -17.54
N ALA A 188 -11.45 6.52 -18.23
CA ALA A 188 -12.60 6.65 -19.10
C ALA A 188 -13.86 7.13 -18.35
N CYS A 189 -14.06 6.66 -17.10
CA CYS A 189 -15.14 7.19 -16.26
C CYS A 189 -14.95 8.68 -15.96
N MET A 190 -13.72 9.12 -15.67
CA MET A 190 -13.44 10.53 -15.42
C MET A 190 -13.72 11.39 -16.65
N GLU A 191 -13.36 10.93 -17.86
CA GLU A 191 -13.68 11.63 -19.10
C GLU A 191 -15.20 11.75 -19.34
N ILE A 192 -15.97 10.69 -19.03
CA ILE A 192 -17.44 10.72 -19.11
C ILE A 192 -18.01 11.75 -18.13
N LEU A 193 -17.50 11.78 -16.88
CA LEU A 193 -17.94 12.72 -15.86
C LEU A 193 -17.57 14.18 -16.24
N ASP A 194 -16.40 14.39 -16.85
CA ASP A 194 -15.99 15.71 -17.36
C ASP A 194 -16.92 16.19 -18.46
N GLY A 195 -17.22 15.32 -19.42
CA GLY A 195 -18.14 15.64 -20.52
C GLY A 195 -19.58 15.96 -20.04
N ALA A 196 -19.95 15.44 -18.85
CA ALA A 196 -21.23 15.71 -18.21
C ALA A 196 -21.17 16.86 -17.17
N GLU A 197 -20.01 17.49 -16.97
CA GLU A 197 -19.75 18.50 -15.91
C GLU A 197 -20.08 18.00 -14.51
N MET A 198 -19.86 16.70 -14.24
CA MET A 198 -20.25 16.03 -12.99
C MET A 198 -19.05 15.52 -12.16
N ARG A 199 -17.81 15.72 -12.61
CA ARG A 199 -16.62 15.23 -11.90
C ARG A 199 -16.61 15.68 -10.43
N GLU A 200 -16.67 16.97 -10.20
CA GLU A 200 -16.57 17.55 -8.84
C GLU A 200 -17.68 17.06 -7.89
N PRO A 201 -18.97 17.11 -8.22
CA PRO A 201 -20.00 16.64 -7.31
C PRO A 201 -19.90 15.13 -7.05
N VAL A 202 -19.53 14.32 -8.03
CA VAL A 202 -19.39 12.87 -7.88
C VAL A 202 -18.18 12.53 -7.00
N LEU A 203 -17.03 13.18 -7.21
CA LEU A 203 -15.84 12.96 -6.39
C LEU A 203 -16.08 13.44 -4.95
N SER A 204 -16.77 14.55 -4.74
CA SER A 204 -17.18 15.01 -3.40
C SER A 204 -18.07 13.98 -2.69
N SER A 205 -19.06 13.45 -3.37
CA SER A 205 -19.95 12.42 -2.83
C SER A 205 -19.20 11.11 -2.49
N LEU A 206 -18.24 10.71 -3.33
CA LEU A 206 -17.35 9.57 -3.06
C LEU A 206 -16.47 9.83 -1.85
N LEU A 207 -15.89 11.02 -1.76
CA LEU A 207 -15.03 11.43 -0.64
C LEU A 207 -15.80 11.35 0.68
N ASP A 208 -17.01 11.88 0.74
CA ASP A 208 -17.85 11.82 1.94
C ASP A 208 -18.15 10.38 2.37
N ALA A 209 -18.42 9.49 1.41
CA ALA A 209 -18.63 8.07 1.68
C ALA A 209 -17.35 7.40 2.22
N ILE A 210 -16.20 7.68 1.62
CA ILE A 210 -14.90 7.14 2.08
C ILE A 210 -14.60 7.63 3.50
N LEU A 211 -14.74 8.93 3.76
CA LEU A 211 -14.51 9.52 5.08
C LEU A 211 -15.44 8.91 6.13
N SER A 212 -16.72 8.73 5.81
CA SER A 212 -17.69 8.11 6.70
C SER A 212 -17.27 6.69 7.11
N LEU A 213 -16.79 5.88 6.16
CA LEU A 213 -16.38 4.50 6.42
C LEU A 213 -15.08 4.42 7.24
N ILE A 214 -14.15 5.33 7.01
CA ILE A 214 -12.87 5.37 7.75
C ILE A 214 -13.06 5.92 9.16
N HIS A 215 -13.94 6.91 9.35
CA HIS A 215 -14.26 7.47 10.67
C HIS A 215 -15.01 6.52 11.61
N ILE A 216 -15.61 5.44 11.09
CA ILE A 216 -16.23 4.41 11.92
C ILE A 216 -15.18 3.65 12.73
N SER A 217 -13.95 3.58 12.25
CA SER A 217 -12.86 2.85 12.92
C SER A 217 -12.02 3.71 13.85
N GLU A 218 -11.81 5.03 13.58
CA GLU A 218 -10.98 5.91 14.45
C GLU A 218 -11.15 7.42 14.10
N PRO A 219 -10.94 8.36 15.06
CA PRO A 219 -11.09 9.81 14.82
C PRO A 219 -9.83 10.38 14.13
N THR A 220 -9.52 9.93 12.95
CA THR A 220 -8.38 10.42 12.16
C THR A 220 -8.87 11.43 11.12
N ARG A 221 -8.22 12.59 10.99
CA ARG A 221 -8.49 13.52 9.88
C ARG A 221 -7.89 12.95 8.61
N LEU A 222 -8.75 12.65 7.64
CA LEU A 222 -8.33 12.17 6.32
C LEU A 222 -8.40 13.32 5.31
N ALA A 223 -7.34 13.48 4.52
CA ALA A 223 -7.35 14.29 3.30
C ALA A 223 -7.11 13.36 2.10
N LEU A 224 -8.07 13.31 1.19
CA LEU A 224 -7.94 12.60 -0.09
C LEU A 224 -7.49 13.60 -1.15
N ILE A 225 -6.45 13.20 -1.89
CA ILE A 225 -5.94 13.95 -3.02
C ILE A 225 -5.84 12.97 -4.20
N SER A 226 -6.65 13.21 -5.19
CA SER A 226 -6.67 12.47 -6.46
C SER A 226 -5.98 13.25 -7.56
#